data_f9f2efe6e20cb69b03aa1d8807898853
#
_entry.id   f9f2efe6e20cb69b03aa1d8807898853
#
_cell.length_a   1.000
_cell.length_b   1.000
_cell.length_c   1.000
_cell.angle_alpha   90.00
_cell.angle_beta   90.00
_cell.angle_gamma   90.00
#
_symmetry.space_group_name_H-M   'P 1'
#
loop_
_entity.id
_entity.type
_entity.pdbx_description
1 polymer ?
#
loop_
_entity_poly.entity_id
_entity_poly.type
_entity_poly.pdbx_seq_one_letter_code
_entity_poly.pdbx_strand_id
1 'polypeptide(L)'
;MQLGVLTRVDGRICPTLGGLVAGSIFPQKHFPRLVLEVSVLEGPRGDGADEGRRVLFMKPVPGPAAEMAAEAERIVMASWAPAAETTDGAFARALRAALVNALEHRDYSPEGRGMPVRVRVFEDAVDIRSPGGLFGMAPEALASDAGLRASRNERLARMLSLTPLAGGLAAEGTGFGFAAILGCGADGLAVRTETTPAAFTGIFAKAAE
;
A
#
# COMPACT_ATOMS: atom_id res chain seq x y z
N MET A 1 -22.12 -8.40 -12.38
CA MET A 1 -22.45 -8.33 -10.93
C MET A 1 -21.67 -9.33 -10.05
N GLN A 2 -21.14 -10.41 -10.59
CA GLN A 2 -20.45 -11.45 -9.79
C GLN A 2 -19.23 -10.95 -8.98
N LEU A 3 -18.49 -9.95 -9.45
CA LEU A 3 -17.34 -9.37 -8.74
C LEU A 3 -17.69 -8.20 -7.81
N GLY A 4 -18.96 -7.77 -7.77
CA GLY A 4 -19.38 -6.64 -6.96
C GLY A 4 -18.87 -5.27 -7.46
N VAL A 5 -18.49 -5.16 -8.74
CA VAL A 5 -18.06 -3.88 -9.37
C VAL A 5 -19.23 -2.90 -9.39
N LEU A 6 -20.42 -3.39 -9.69
CA LEU A 6 -21.66 -2.61 -9.78
C LEU A 6 -22.67 -3.13 -8.75
N THR A 7 -23.51 -2.23 -8.28
CA THR A 7 -24.67 -2.52 -7.43
C THR A 7 -25.89 -1.75 -7.90
N ARG A 8 -27.07 -2.12 -7.41
CA ARG A 8 -28.31 -1.39 -7.69
C ARG A 8 -28.74 -0.61 -6.44
N VAL A 9 -28.91 0.68 -6.59
CA VAL A 9 -29.42 1.58 -5.53
C VAL A 9 -30.60 2.34 -6.11
N ASP A 10 -31.76 2.25 -5.50
CA ASP A 10 -33.01 2.90 -5.92
C ASP A 10 -33.33 2.67 -7.41
N GLY A 11 -33.17 1.43 -7.87
CA GLY A 11 -33.40 1.05 -9.26
C GLY A 11 -32.29 1.42 -10.26
N ARG A 12 -31.30 2.23 -9.86
CA ARG A 12 -30.18 2.68 -10.70
C ARG A 12 -28.96 1.78 -10.50
N ILE A 13 -28.25 1.50 -11.58
CA ILE A 13 -26.97 0.79 -11.52
C ILE A 13 -25.89 1.80 -11.18
N CYS A 14 -25.18 1.56 -10.07
CA CYS A 14 -24.09 2.40 -9.58
C CYS A 14 -22.82 1.57 -9.37
N PRO A 15 -21.64 2.13 -9.58
CA PRO A 15 -20.40 1.46 -9.16
C PRO A 15 -20.36 1.36 -7.63
N THR A 16 -19.83 0.25 -7.13
CA THR A 16 -19.46 0.14 -5.72
C THR A 16 -18.20 0.93 -5.46
N LEU A 17 -17.86 1.19 -4.20
CA LEU A 17 -16.59 1.81 -3.84
C LEU A 17 -15.40 0.98 -4.36
N GLY A 18 -15.43 -0.35 -4.16
CA GLY A 18 -14.41 -1.25 -4.71
C GLY A 18 -14.31 -1.16 -6.23
N GLY A 19 -15.46 -1.10 -6.92
CA GLY A 19 -15.50 -0.93 -8.38
C GLY A 19 -14.92 0.40 -8.86
N LEU A 20 -15.14 1.48 -8.10
CA LEU A 20 -14.52 2.78 -8.39
C LEU A 20 -13.00 2.74 -8.19
N VAL A 21 -12.55 2.21 -7.07
CA VAL A 21 -11.12 2.16 -6.69
C VAL A 21 -10.33 1.25 -7.61
N ALA A 22 -10.89 0.11 -8.01
CA ALA A 22 -10.19 -0.85 -8.87
C ALA A 22 -10.28 -0.51 -10.35
N GLY A 23 -11.41 0.04 -10.83
CA GLY A 23 -11.70 0.09 -12.27
C GLY A 23 -12.03 1.47 -12.84
N SER A 24 -12.19 2.51 -12.03
CA SER A 24 -12.39 3.87 -12.56
C SER A 24 -11.07 4.49 -12.99
N ILE A 25 -11.03 5.07 -14.19
CA ILE A 25 -9.85 5.79 -14.69
C ILE A 25 -9.46 6.94 -13.75
N PHE A 26 -10.44 7.61 -13.13
CA PHE A 26 -10.21 8.74 -12.23
C PHE A 26 -11.17 8.73 -11.04
N PRO A 27 -10.98 7.79 -10.07
CA PRO A 27 -11.81 7.70 -8.88
C PRO A 27 -11.71 8.96 -7.99
N GLN A 28 -10.64 9.75 -8.13
CA GLN A 28 -10.39 10.98 -7.40
C GLN A 28 -11.41 12.09 -7.71
N LYS A 29 -12.15 11.98 -8.82
CA LYS A 29 -13.32 12.84 -9.08
C LYS A 29 -14.35 12.77 -7.95
N HIS A 30 -14.50 11.60 -7.33
CA HIS A 30 -15.45 11.36 -6.24
C HIS A 30 -14.78 11.36 -4.86
N PHE A 31 -13.51 10.98 -4.80
CA PHE A 31 -12.71 10.88 -3.59
C PHE A 31 -11.35 11.56 -3.79
N PRO A 32 -11.27 12.90 -3.69
CA PRO A 32 -10.04 13.66 -4.03
C PRO A 32 -8.78 13.22 -3.26
N ARG A 33 -8.94 12.67 -2.05
CA ARG A 33 -7.81 12.18 -1.22
C ARG A 33 -7.52 10.68 -1.40
N LEU A 34 -8.19 10.02 -2.36
CA LEU A 34 -7.88 8.65 -2.74
C LEU A 34 -6.67 8.64 -3.68
N VAL A 35 -5.50 8.89 -3.13
CA VAL A 35 -4.22 8.90 -3.83
C VAL A 35 -3.17 8.17 -3.00
N LEU A 36 -2.12 7.69 -3.64
CA LEU A 36 -0.83 7.46 -3.00
C LEU A 36 -0.06 8.78 -3.06
N GLU A 37 0.34 9.31 -1.91
CA GLU A 37 1.16 10.52 -1.81
C GLU A 37 2.60 10.09 -1.56
N VAL A 38 3.44 10.17 -2.61
CA VAL A 38 4.85 9.80 -2.52
C VAL A 38 5.67 11.03 -2.21
N SER A 39 6.49 10.96 -1.16
CA SER A 39 7.42 12.02 -0.77
C SER A 39 8.83 11.48 -0.54
N VAL A 40 9.84 12.23 -0.98
CA VAL A 40 11.25 12.00 -0.68
C VAL A 40 11.67 13.05 0.34
N LEU A 41 12.22 12.58 1.44
CA LEU A 41 12.58 13.38 2.60
C LEU A 41 14.10 13.36 2.82
N GLU A 42 14.65 14.48 3.27
CA GLU A 42 16.07 14.60 3.59
C GLU A 42 16.42 13.85 4.87
N GLY A 43 17.51 13.08 4.82
CA GLY A 43 18.10 12.38 5.96
C GLY A 43 17.45 11.01 6.25
N PRO A 44 17.95 10.32 7.29
CA PRO A 44 17.48 9.00 7.68
C PRO A 44 16.12 9.07 8.36
N ARG A 45 15.38 7.94 8.35
CA ARG A 45 14.12 7.78 9.08
C ARG A 45 14.41 7.72 10.58
N GLY A 46 14.16 8.78 11.32
CA GLY A 46 14.28 8.76 12.79
C GLY A 46 13.06 8.12 13.47
N ASP A 47 13.13 8.00 14.81
CA ASP A 47 12.05 7.44 15.65
C ASP A 47 10.90 8.43 15.90
N GLY A 48 10.98 9.64 15.35
CA GLY A 48 10.01 10.72 15.56
C GLY A 48 9.15 11.05 14.34
N ALA A 49 8.16 11.91 14.55
CA ALA A 49 7.35 12.47 13.50
C ALA A 49 8.20 13.25 12.49
N ASP A 50 7.67 13.41 11.28
CA ASP A 50 8.31 14.13 10.16
C ASP A 50 8.45 15.64 10.38
N GLU A 51 8.23 16.11 11.60
CA GLU A 51 8.21 17.51 11.95
C GLU A 51 9.57 18.17 11.69
N GLY A 52 9.57 19.10 10.74
CA GLY A 52 10.75 19.88 10.38
C GLY A 52 11.66 19.27 9.32
N ARG A 53 11.36 18.09 8.78
CA ARG A 53 12.16 17.50 7.69
C ARG A 53 11.92 18.23 6.37
N ARG A 54 13.00 18.47 5.64
CA ARG A 54 12.90 19.03 4.30
C ARG A 54 12.34 18.01 3.33
N VAL A 55 11.26 18.37 2.64
CA VAL A 55 10.72 17.59 1.53
C VAL A 55 11.49 17.95 0.27
N LEU A 56 12.19 16.99 -0.30
CA LEU A 56 12.96 17.14 -1.54
C LEU A 56 12.06 16.98 -2.77
N PHE A 57 11.07 16.09 -2.67
CA PHE A 57 10.11 15.81 -3.72
C PHE A 57 8.78 15.36 -3.10
N MET A 58 7.67 15.73 -3.72
CA MET A 58 6.33 15.24 -3.37
C MET A 58 5.46 15.15 -4.61
N LYS A 59 4.78 14.03 -4.76
CA LYS A 59 3.85 13.81 -5.87
C LYS A 59 2.63 13.01 -5.39
N PRO A 60 1.41 13.53 -5.56
CA PRO A 60 0.22 12.69 -5.49
C PRO A 60 0.15 11.82 -6.74
N VAL A 61 -0.17 10.55 -6.54
CA VAL A 61 -0.33 9.55 -7.61
C VAL A 61 -1.82 9.21 -7.68
N PRO A 62 -2.57 9.79 -8.61
CA PRO A 62 -3.98 9.46 -8.86
C PRO A 62 -4.10 8.27 -9.80
N GLY A 63 -5.32 7.75 -9.95
CA GLY A 63 -5.66 6.67 -10.87
C GLY A 63 -6.40 5.53 -10.16
N PRO A 64 -6.69 4.42 -10.85
CA PRO A 64 -7.14 3.20 -10.23
C PRO A 64 -6.03 2.55 -9.37
N ALA A 65 -6.41 1.71 -8.41
CA ALA A 65 -5.50 1.20 -7.40
C ALA A 65 -4.24 0.53 -7.96
N ALA A 66 -4.37 -0.29 -9.00
CA ALA A 66 -3.24 -0.98 -9.61
C ALA A 66 -2.24 -0.01 -10.26
N GLU A 67 -2.74 1.00 -10.98
CA GLU A 67 -1.90 2.02 -11.62
C GLU A 67 -1.23 2.93 -10.60
N MET A 68 -1.96 3.30 -9.53
CA MET A 68 -1.38 4.03 -8.40
C MET A 68 -0.20 3.27 -7.81
N ALA A 69 -0.35 1.97 -7.56
CA ALA A 69 0.71 1.14 -7.00
C ALA A 69 1.92 1.06 -7.95
N ALA A 70 1.71 0.83 -9.24
CA ALA A 70 2.78 0.75 -10.24
C ALA A 70 3.56 2.07 -10.38
N GLU A 71 2.88 3.19 -10.43
CA GLU A 71 3.55 4.50 -10.53
C GLU A 71 4.28 4.87 -9.24
N ALA A 72 3.71 4.57 -8.07
CA ALA A 72 4.39 4.79 -6.79
C ALA A 72 5.65 3.91 -6.68
N GLU A 73 5.57 2.63 -7.06
CA GLU A 73 6.72 1.73 -7.14
C GLU A 73 7.81 2.33 -8.02
N ARG A 74 7.47 2.79 -9.22
CA ARG A 74 8.42 3.41 -10.15
C ARG A 74 9.12 4.63 -9.54
N ILE A 75 8.39 5.48 -8.82
CA ILE A 75 8.96 6.66 -8.16
C ILE A 75 9.89 6.24 -7.04
N VAL A 76 9.47 5.30 -6.18
CA VAL A 76 10.29 4.80 -5.07
C VAL A 76 11.58 4.16 -5.60
N MET A 77 11.48 3.27 -6.60
CA MET A 77 12.64 2.60 -7.20
C MET A 77 13.63 3.58 -7.83
N ALA A 78 13.14 4.70 -8.39
CA ALA A 78 13.99 5.75 -8.94
C ALA A 78 14.66 6.63 -7.87
N SER A 79 14.06 6.71 -6.68
CA SER A 79 14.50 7.61 -5.60
C SER A 79 15.30 6.90 -4.50
N TRP A 80 15.15 5.60 -4.37
CA TRP A 80 15.75 4.80 -3.31
C TRP A 80 16.21 3.44 -3.87
N ALA A 81 17.53 3.30 -4.02
CA ALA A 81 18.14 2.01 -4.32
C ALA A 81 18.68 1.43 -3.01
N PRO A 82 18.24 0.25 -2.55
CA PRO A 82 18.95 -0.46 -1.51
C PRO A 82 20.40 -0.71 -1.98
N ALA A 83 21.37 -0.60 -1.07
CA ALA A 83 22.79 -0.74 -1.39
C ALA A 83 23.17 -2.15 -1.92
N ALA A 84 22.35 -3.13 -1.67
CA ALA A 84 22.37 -4.42 -2.35
C ALA A 84 21.35 -4.37 -3.49
N GLU A 85 21.80 -4.49 -4.74
CA GLU A 85 20.94 -4.97 -5.82
C GLU A 85 20.38 -6.30 -5.34
N THR A 86 19.11 -6.31 -4.92
CA THR A 86 18.42 -7.53 -4.59
C THR A 86 18.36 -8.33 -5.89
N THR A 87 19.13 -9.40 -5.97
CA THR A 87 19.52 -10.10 -7.19
C THR A 87 18.34 -10.59 -8.03
N ASP A 88 17.11 -10.58 -7.50
CA ASP A 88 15.91 -11.11 -8.18
C ASP A 88 14.70 -10.15 -8.15
N GLY A 89 14.89 -8.87 -7.90
CA GLY A 89 13.79 -7.91 -7.79
C GLY A 89 12.86 -8.19 -6.59
N ALA A 90 13.37 -8.82 -5.53
CA ALA A 90 12.60 -9.17 -4.34
C ALA A 90 12.06 -7.92 -3.65
N PHE A 91 12.87 -6.86 -3.55
CA PHE A 91 12.40 -5.58 -3.01
C PHE A 91 11.28 -4.98 -3.86
N ALA A 92 11.40 -4.98 -5.20
CA ALA A 92 10.35 -4.44 -6.07
C ALA A 92 9.04 -5.21 -5.91
N ARG A 93 9.10 -6.56 -5.78
CA ARG A 93 7.91 -7.39 -5.51
C ARG A 93 7.31 -7.08 -4.14
N ALA A 94 8.14 -7.00 -3.09
CA ALA A 94 7.70 -6.69 -1.74
C ALA A 94 7.12 -5.28 -1.64
N LEU A 95 7.74 -4.29 -2.27
CA LEU A 95 7.25 -2.92 -2.36
C LEU A 95 5.89 -2.85 -3.04
N ARG A 96 5.75 -3.51 -4.20
CA ARG A 96 4.47 -3.60 -4.93
C ARG A 96 3.39 -4.23 -4.07
N ALA A 97 3.69 -5.36 -3.44
CA ALA A 97 2.78 -6.03 -2.53
C ALA A 97 2.35 -5.11 -1.37
N ALA A 98 3.28 -4.37 -0.78
CA ALA A 98 2.98 -3.43 0.30
C ALA A 98 2.11 -2.24 -0.15
N LEU A 99 2.37 -1.69 -1.35
CA LEU A 99 1.57 -0.61 -1.92
C LEU A 99 0.14 -1.05 -2.21
N VAL A 100 -0.02 -2.22 -2.82
CA VAL A 100 -1.35 -2.81 -3.08
C VAL A 100 -2.06 -3.13 -1.77
N ASN A 101 -1.37 -3.74 -0.81
CA ASN A 101 -1.89 -4.06 0.52
C ASN A 101 -2.36 -2.79 1.26
N ALA A 102 -1.61 -1.70 1.17
CA ALA A 102 -1.97 -0.43 1.77
C ALA A 102 -3.26 0.16 1.19
N LEU A 103 -3.51 -0.02 -0.12
CA LEU A 103 -4.75 0.38 -0.79
C LEU A 103 -5.90 -0.59 -0.48
N GLU A 104 -5.63 -1.89 -0.47
CA GLU A 104 -6.63 -2.93 -0.19
C GLU A 104 -7.18 -2.80 1.23
N HIS A 105 -6.32 -2.59 2.22
CA HIS A 105 -6.70 -2.52 3.63
C HIS A 105 -6.96 -1.11 4.15
N ARG A 106 -6.84 -0.09 3.30
CA ARG A 106 -7.15 1.30 3.64
C ARG A 106 -8.55 1.43 4.24
N ASP A 107 -8.67 2.31 5.22
CA ASP A 107 -9.97 2.73 5.71
C ASP A 107 -10.65 3.66 4.70
N TYR A 108 -11.75 3.19 4.12
CA TYR A 108 -12.59 3.94 3.18
C TYR A 108 -13.85 4.53 3.84
N SER A 109 -13.97 4.44 5.15
CA SER A 109 -15.07 5.09 5.90
C SER A 109 -15.01 6.63 5.75
N PRO A 110 -16.07 7.35 6.11
CA PRO A 110 -16.06 8.81 6.13
C PRO A 110 -14.86 9.39 6.88
N GLU A 111 -14.42 8.75 7.96
CA GLU A 111 -13.31 9.15 8.82
C GLU A 111 -11.95 8.97 8.11
N GLY A 112 -11.77 7.83 7.41
CA GLY A 112 -10.51 7.48 6.74
C GLY A 112 -10.35 8.09 5.35
N ARG A 113 -11.45 8.35 4.63
CA ARG A 113 -11.39 8.77 3.21
C ARG A 113 -10.74 10.14 2.97
N GLY A 114 -10.66 10.98 3.99
CA GLY A 114 -10.02 12.29 3.94
C GLY A 114 -8.49 12.24 3.99
N MET A 115 -7.88 11.08 4.24
CA MET A 115 -6.44 10.90 4.38
C MET A 115 -5.87 10.06 3.22
N PRO A 116 -4.76 10.47 2.58
CA PRO A 116 -4.11 9.66 1.56
C PRO A 116 -3.38 8.47 2.18
N VAL A 117 -3.05 7.47 1.38
CA VAL A 117 -1.96 6.55 1.70
C VAL A 117 -0.65 7.31 1.45
N ARG A 118 0.23 7.37 2.44
CA ARG A 118 1.52 8.06 2.34
C ARG A 118 2.64 7.06 2.13
N VAL A 119 3.48 7.35 1.15
CA VAL A 119 4.72 6.64 0.87
C VAL A 119 5.85 7.63 1.07
N ARG A 120 6.75 7.35 2.02
CA ARG A 120 7.85 8.24 2.37
C ARG A 120 9.16 7.53 2.15
N VAL A 121 10.03 8.18 1.41
CA VAL A 121 11.36 7.69 1.05
C VAL A 121 12.38 8.50 1.81
N PHE A 122 13.18 7.84 2.62
CA PHE A 122 14.30 8.38 3.39
C PHE A 122 15.62 7.82 2.86
N GLU A 123 16.75 8.29 3.34
CA GLU A 123 18.06 7.78 2.94
C GLU A 123 18.27 6.31 3.30
N ASP A 124 17.71 5.87 4.43
CA ASP A 124 17.88 4.55 5.02
C ASP A 124 16.62 3.68 4.99
N ALA A 125 15.47 4.24 4.63
CA ALA A 125 14.20 3.53 4.72
C ALA A 125 13.14 4.02 3.73
N VAL A 126 12.17 3.14 3.47
CA VAL A 126 10.89 3.49 2.84
C VAL A 126 9.78 3.08 3.80
N ASP A 127 8.86 3.98 4.11
CA ASP A 127 7.65 3.62 4.85
C ASP A 127 6.37 3.88 4.05
N ILE A 128 5.37 3.05 4.31
CA ILE A 128 4.07 3.08 3.65
C ILE A 128 3.02 3.12 4.74
N ARG A 129 2.37 4.27 4.92
CA ARG A 129 1.36 4.49 5.94
C ARG A 129 -0.04 4.54 5.33
N SER A 130 -0.88 3.58 5.72
CA SER A 130 -2.27 3.49 5.30
C SER A 130 -3.21 3.99 6.42
N PRO A 131 -4.24 4.80 6.12
CA PRO A 131 -5.29 5.13 7.06
C PRO A 131 -6.04 3.89 7.53
N GLY A 132 -6.34 3.84 8.84
CA GLY A 132 -6.96 2.71 9.51
C GLY A 132 -5.92 1.74 10.07
N GLY A 133 -6.08 1.35 11.34
CA GLY A 133 -5.24 0.35 11.99
C GLY A 133 -5.49 -1.07 11.47
N LEU A 134 -4.95 -2.04 12.15
CA LEU A 134 -5.21 -3.45 11.86
C LEU A 134 -6.71 -3.76 11.93
N PHE A 135 -7.18 -4.55 10.98
CA PHE A 135 -8.58 -4.94 10.89
C PHE A 135 -8.75 -6.43 11.22
N GLY A 136 -9.57 -6.73 12.23
CA GLY A 136 -9.92 -8.12 12.57
C GLY A 136 -8.79 -8.97 13.14
N MET A 137 -7.65 -8.37 13.53
CA MET A 137 -6.52 -9.08 14.11
C MET A 137 -5.76 -8.24 15.14
N ALA A 138 -5.10 -8.93 16.06
CA ALA A 138 -4.18 -8.30 17.02
C ALA A 138 -2.78 -8.11 16.41
N PRO A 139 -2.00 -7.10 16.86
CA PRO A 139 -0.65 -6.85 16.33
C PRO A 139 0.29 -8.04 16.41
N GLU A 140 0.17 -8.84 17.50
CA GLU A 140 0.97 -10.04 17.74
C GLU A 140 0.75 -11.12 16.67
N ALA A 141 -0.44 -11.14 16.08
CA ALA A 141 -0.79 -12.08 15.03
C ALA A 141 -0.06 -11.83 13.71
N LEU A 142 0.45 -10.61 13.47
CA LEU A 142 1.27 -10.28 12.29
C LEU A 142 2.60 -11.04 12.28
N ALA A 143 3.14 -11.37 13.46
CA ALA A 143 4.40 -12.10 13.59
C ALA A 143 4.22 -13.63 13.50
N SER A 144 2.98 -14.11 13.61
CA SER A 144 2.68 -15.54 13.50
C SER A 144 2.28 -15.86 12.06
N ASP A 145 2.86 -16.92 11.49
CA ASP A 145 2.58 -17.42 10.12
C ASP A 145 1.17 -18.05 9.99
N ALA A 146 0.25 -17.69 10.88
CA ALA A 146 -1.08 -18.23 10.99
C ALA A 146 -2.03 -17.60 9.99
N GLY A 147 -1.74 -17.67 8.68
CA GLY A 147 -2.66 -17.52 7.58
C GLY A 147 -3.77 -16.44 7.74
N LEU A 148 -3.41 -15.27 8.25
CA LEU A 148 -4.34 -14.20 8.58
C LEU A 148 -5.01 -13.68 7.31
N ARG A 149 -6.32 -13.86 7.20
CA ARG A 149 -7.11 -13.56 6.00
C ARG A 149 -8.23 -12.57 6.27
N ALA A 150 -8.02 -11.63 7.18
CA ALA A 150 -9.00 -10.56 7.39
C ALA A 150 -8.77 -9.44 6.38
N SER A 151 -9.57 -9.38 5.32
CA SER A 151 -9.56 -8.22 4.42
C SER A 151 -10.63 -7.22 4.87
N ARG A 152 -10.22 -5.97 5.08
CA ARG A 152 -11.17 -4.87 5.36
C ARG A 152 -12.09 -4.62 4.16
N ASN A 153 -11.59 -4.83 2.95
CA ASN A 153 -12.25 -4.50 1.68
C ASN A 153 -12.24 -5.71 0.73
N GLU A 154 -12.89 -6.82 1.13
CA GLU A 154 -12.89 -8.10 0.39
C GLU A 154 -13.23 -7.98 -1.10
N ARG A 155 -14.18 -7.10 -1.46
CA ARG A 155 -14.53 -6.88 -2.86
C ARG A 155 -13.41 -6.24 -3.65
N LEU A 156 -12.72 -5.26 -3.04
CA LEU A 156 -11.55 -4.63 -3.65
C LEU A 156 -10.40 -5.63 -3.80
N ALA A 157 -10.09 -6.39 -2.75
CA ALA A 157 -9.10 -7.46 -2.76
C ALA A 157 -9.33 -8.44 -3.92
N ARG A 158 -10.57 -8.91 -4.05
CA ARG A 158 -10.96 -9.81 -5.13
C ARG A 158 -10.83 -9.19 -6.52
N MET A 159 -11.10 -7.91 -6.69
CA MET A 159 -10.89 -7.23 -7.97
C MET A 159 -9.41 -7.09 -8.30
N LEU A 160 -8.59 -6.69 -7.32
CA LEU A 160 -7.14 -6.53 -7.50
C LEU A 160 -6.45 -7.86 -7.83
N SER A 161 -6.91 -8.98 -7.25
CA SER A 161 -6.38 -10.32 -7.58
C SER A 161 -6.70 -10.78 -9.02
N LEU A 162 -7.56 -10.07 -9.73
CA LEU A 162 -7.89 -10.32 -11.14
C LEU A 162 -7.40 -9.21 -12.07
N THR A 163 -6.79 -8.15 -11.53
CA THR A 163 -6.32 -7.00 -12.30
C THR A 163 -4.90 -7.25 -12.79
N PRO A 164 -4.66 -7.28 -14.11
CA PRO A 164 -3.31 -7.42 -14.65
C PRO A 164 -2.47 -6.18 -14.31
N LEU A 165 -1.23 -6.43 -13.97
CA LEU A 165 -0.20 -5.41 -13.78
C LEU A 165 1.10 -5.89 -14.42
N ALA A 166 2.01 -4.99 -14.77
CA ALA A 166 3.29 -5.37 -15.37
C ALA A 166 4.04 -6.39 -14.47
N GLY A 167 4.29 -7.58 -15.01
CA GLY A 167 4.94 -8.66 -14.26
C GLY A 167 4.03 -9.61 -13.50
N GLY A 168 2.68 -9.53 -13.67
CA GLY A 168 1.73 -10.45 -13.03
C GLY A 168 0.37 -9.86 -12.75
N LEU A 169 -0.21 -10.20 -11.62
CA LEU A 169 -1.46 -9.63 -11.13
C LEU A 169 -1.16 -8.53 -10.09
N ALA A 170 -2.08 -7.58 -9.94
CA ALA A 170 -1.94 -6.51 -8.95
C ALA A 170 -1.86 -7.05 -7.52
N ALA A 171 -2.61 -8.13 -7.23
CA ALA A 171 -2.50 -8.87 -5.97
C ALA A 171 -2.41 -10.37 -6.26
N GLU A 172 -1.50 -11.07 -5.60
CA GLU A 172 -1.30 -12.52 -5.78
C GLU A 172 -2.32 -13.40 -5.04
N GLY A 173 -3.46 -12.83 -4.67
CA GLY A 173 -4.51 -13.49 -3.90
C GLY A 173 -4.42 -13.24 -2.39
N THR A 174 -5.43 -13.72 -1.65
CA THR A 174 -5.55 -13.45 -0.21
C THR A 174 -4.43 -14.10 0.60
N GLY A 175 -3.62 -13.30 1.28
CA GLY A 175 -2.59 -13.73 2.24
C GLY A 175 -1.17 -13.83 1.71
N PHE A 176 -0.92 -13.80 0.40
CA PHE A 176 0.43 -13.88 -0.16
C PHE A 176 1.20 -12.56 -0.11
N GLY A 177 0.51 -11.40 -0.15
CA GLY A 177 1.17 -10.10 -0.14
C GLY A 177 2.03 -9.87 1.10
N PHE A 178 1.57 -10.28 2.28
CA PHE A 178 2.32 -10.12 3.52
C PHE A 178 3.53 -11.05 3.60
N ALA A 179 3.41 -12.28 3.09
CA ALA A 179 4.54 -13.21 2.98
C ALA A 179 5.64 -12.69 2.06
N ALA A 180 5.29 -12.06 0.93
CA ALA A 180 6.25 -11.41 0.04
C ALA A 180 6.95 -10.22 0.72
N ILE A 181 6.22 -9.44 1.52
CA ILE A 181 6.77 -8.32 2.29
C ILE A 181 7.79 -8.84 3.33
N LEU A 182 7.43 -9.85 4.11
CA LEU A 182 8.32 -10.43 5.12
C LEU A 182 9.53 -11.15 4.49
N GLY A 183 9.33 -11.82 3.34
CA GLY A 183 10.39 -12.52 2.63
C GLY A 183 11.53 -11.62 2.15
N CYS A 184 11.28 -10.31 1.97
CA CYS A 184 12.28 -9.33 1.59
C CYS A 184 13.39 -9.17 2.65
N GLY A 185 13.12 -9.57 3.90
CA GLY A 185 14.13 -9.56 4.99
C GLY A 185 15.32 -10.47 4.74
N ALA A 186 15.19 -11.49 3.91
CA ALA A 186 16.30 -12.39 3.54
C ALA A 186 17.37 -11.70 2.68
N ASP A 187 17.05 -10.56 2.05
CA ASP A 187 17.93 -9.83 1.13
C ASP A 187 18.64 -8.63 1.81
N GLY A 188 18.79 -8.65 3.12
CA GLY A 188 19.49 -7.60 3.87
C GLY A 188 18.65 -6.35 4.14
N LEU A 189 17.32 -6.42 3.98
CA LEU A 189 16.38 -5.39 4.36
C LEU A 189 15.66 -5.77 5.66
N ALA A 190 15.64 -4.86 6.64
CA ALA A 190 14.80 -5.04 7.80
C ALA A 190 13.35 -4.62 7.46
N VAL A 191 12.40 -5.52 7.67
CA VAL A 191 10.97 -5.21 7.52
C VAL A 191 10.38 -5.05 8.92
N ARG A 192 9.74 -3.91 9.15
CA ARG A 192 9.06 -3.59 10.42
C ARG A 192 7.63 -3.12 10.16
N THR A 193 6.79 -3.27 11.15
CA THR A 193 5.42 -2.77 11.11
C THR A 193 5.12 -1.95 12.36
N GLU A 194 4.43 -0.84 12.18
CA GLU A 194 3.92 -0.01 13.25
C GLU A 194 2.41 0.10 13.10
N THR A 195 1.66 -0.04 14.15
CA THR A 195 0.21 0.07 14.12
C THR A 195 -0.32 0.94 15.23
N THR A 196 -1.30 1.75 14.89
CA THR A 196 -2.13 2.51 15.81
C THR A 196 -3.60 2.30 15.42
N PRO A 197 -4.58 2.66 16.26
CA PRO A 197 -5.98 2.60 15.85
C PRO A 197 -6.29 3.40 14.57
N ALA A 198 -5.51 4.44 14.30
CA ALA A 198 -5.74 5.35 13.17
C ALA A 198 -4.93 5.01 11.91
N ALA A 199 -3.87 4.22 12.01
CA ALA A 199 -3.00 3.92 10.87
C ALA A 199 -2.20 2.64 11.04
N PHE A 200 -1.91 1.99 9.92
CA PHE A 200 -0.92 0.92 9.80
C PHE A 200 0.24 1.41 8.93
N THR A 201 1.47 1.12 9.35
CA THR A 201 2.70 1.50 8.63
C THR A 201 3.57 0.27 8.41
N GLY A 202 3.89 -0.01 7.16
CA GLY A 202 4.95 -0.95 6.76
C GLY A 202 6.24 -0.20 6.49
N ILE A 203 7.37 -0.69 6.98
CA ILE A 203 8.68 -0.05 6.88
C ILE A 203 9.68 -1.03 6.29
N PHE A 204 10.35 -0.62 5.22
CA PHE A 204 11.52 -1.27 4.66
C PHE A 204 12.73 -0.43 5.02
N ALA A 205 13.64 -0.97 5.80
CA ALA A 205 14.87 -0.26 6.21
C ALA A 205 16.11 -1.03 5.77
N LYS A 206 17.19 -0.32 5.45
CA LYS A 206 18.51 -0.94 5.28
C LYS A 206 18.88 -1.61 6.60
N ALA A 207 19.43 -2.83 6.55
CA ALA A 207 19.96 -3.46 7.74
C ALA A 207 21.07 -2.58 8.31
N ALA A 208 21.07 -2.42 9.64
CA ALA A 208 22.20 -1.76 10.31
C ALA A 208 23.43 -2.66 10.16
N GLU A 209 24.56 -2.10 9.71
CA GLU A 209 25.85 -2.77 9.71
C GLU A 209 26.32 -3.11 11.12
#